data_0cb3285c313e7f1523d500f396cf0d88
#
_entry.id   0cb3285c313e7f1523d500f396cf0d88
#
_cell.length_a   1.000
_cell.length_b   1.000
_cell.length_c   1.000
_cell.angle_alpha   90.00
_cell.angle_beta   90.00
_cell.angle_gamma   90.00
#
_symmetry.space_group_name_H-M   'P 1'
#
loop_
_entity.id
_entity.type
_entity.pdbx_description
1 polymer ?
#
loop_
_entity_poly.entity_id
_entity_poly.type
_entity_poly.pdbx_seq_one_letter_code
_entity_poly.pdbx_strand_id
1 'polypeptide(L)'
;MKNIIVTGGAGFIGSNFVHYVVNNHPEVHVTVLDKLTYAGNRANLAGLPADRVELVVGDICDAELVDKLVQKTDAVVHYAAESHNDNSLKDPSPFIQTNIIGSYTLIEACRKYNVRYHHVSTDEVYGDLPLREDLPGHGEGAGEKFTPETRYNPSSPYSSSKASSDLLVRAWVRSFGLQATISNCSNNYGPYQHIEKFIPRQITNVLSGIRPKLYGSGQNVRDWIHTNDHSSAVWAILTKGKIGETYLIGADGEQNNKDVLELLLELMGQPKDAYDQVKDRPGHDLRYAIDSSKLREELGWQPEFTDFKSGLQHTIDWYRDNEDWWQAEKAAVEANYAKNGQ
;
A
#
# COMPACT_ATOMS: atom_id res chain seq x y z
N MET A 1 12.56 -13.71 16.22
CA MET A 1 12.17 -13.81 14.81
C MET A 1 13.42 -13.66 13.97
N LYS A 2 13.76 -14.68 13.18
CA LYS A 2 14.99 -14.70 12.37
C LYS A 2 14.70 -14.89 10.88
N ASN A 3 13.66 -15.63 10.56
CA ASN A 3 13.28 -15.92 9.18
C ASN A 3 11.85 -15.46 8.94
N ILE A 4 11.64 -14.58 7.97
CA ILE A 4 10.31 -14.11 7.60
C ILE A 4 10.04 -14.32 6.11
N ILE A 5 8.78 -14.57 5.76
CA ILE A 5 8.32 -14.51 4.38
C ILE A 5 7.62 -13.17 4.18
N VAL A 6 7.94 -12.49 3.08
CA VAL A 6 7.24 -11.30 2.61
C VAL A 6 6.62 -11.64 1.26
N THR A 7 5.31 -11.86 1.23
CA THR A 7 4.62 -12.08 -0.05
C THR A 7 4.34 -10.74 -0.74
N GLY A 8 4.45 -10.70 -2.06
CA GLY A 8 4.34 -9.43 -2.78
C GLY A 8 5.52 -8.47 -2.52
N GLY A 9 6.65 -9.02 -2.05
CA GLY A 9 7.82 -8.23 -1.64
C GLY A 9 8.63 -7.65 -2.81
N ALA A 10 8.31 -7.96 -4.05
CA ALA A 10 8.84 -7.28 -5.23
C ALA A 10 7.93 -6.14 -5.73
N GLY A 11 6.75 -5.94 -5.13
CA GLY A 11 5.85 -4.82 -5.37
C GLY A 11 6.27 -3.55 -4.61
N PHE A 12 5.54 -2.47 -4.79
CA PHE A 12 5.82 -1.16 -4.20
C PHE A 12 5.97 -1.19 -2.68
N ILE A 13 4.90 -1.50 -1.94
CA ILE A 13 4.90 -1.42 -0.47
C ILE A 13 5.73 -2.56 0.12
N GLY A 14 5.62 -3.77 -0.45
CA GLY A 14 6.36 -4.93 0.02
C GLY A 14 7.87 -4.78 -0.09
N SER A 15 8.39 -4.21 -1.19
CA SER A 15 9.83 -3.98 -1.34
C SER A 15 10.36 -2.94 -0.36
N ASN A 16 9.61 -1.86 -0.10
CA ASN A 16 9.98 -0.90 0.95
C ASN A 16 10.06 -1.56 2.33
N PHE A 17 9.14 -2.47 2.64
CA PHE A 17 9.21 -3.25 3.87
C PHE A 17 10.45 -4.17 3.92
N VAL A 18 10.80 -4.82 2.80
CA VAL A 18 12.03 -5.63 2.72
C VAL A 18 13.26 -4.77 2.96
N HIS A 19 13.38 -3.61 2.29
CA HIS A 19 14.47 -2.66 2.53
C HIS A 19 14.52 -2.18 3.99
N TYR A 20 13.36 -1.84 4.57
CA TYR A 20 13.27 -1.44 5.98
C TYR A 20 13.80 -2.52 6.92
N VAL A 21 13.38 -3.77 6.74
CA VAL A 21 13.84 -4.91 7.57
C VAL A 21 15.33 -5.13 7.42
N VAL A 22 15.85 -5.14 6.19
CA VAL A 22 17.27 -5.34 5.93
C VAL A 22 18.13 -4.27 6.58
N ASN A 23 17.69 -3.02 6.52
CA ASN A 23 18.46 -1.89 7.03
C ASN A 23 18.40 -1.76 8.57
N ASN A 24 17.28 -2.14 9.19
CA ASN A 24 17.07 -1.91 10.62
C ASN A 24 17.17 -3.17 11.48
N HIS A 25 17.12 -4.37 10.89
CA HIS A 25 17.09 -5.66 11.60
C HIS A 25 18.09 -6.65 10.98
N PRO A 26 19.40 -6.44 11.23
CA PRO A 26 20.47 -7.20 10.58
C PRO A 26 20.44 -8.71 10.86
N GLU A 27 19.75 -9.14 11.91
CA GLU A 27 19.60 -10.56 12.28
C GLU A 27 18.49 -11.28 11.50
N VAL A 28 17.70 -10.56 10.69
CA VAL A 28 16.53 -11.12 9.99
C VAL A 28 16.86 -11.50 8.56
N HIS A 29 16.51 -12.72 8.16
CA HIS A 29 16.52 -13.21 6.79
C HIS A 29 15.11 -13.11 6.19
N VAL A 30 15.03 -12.63 4.97
CA VAL A 30 13.76 -12.40 4.26
C VAL A 30 13.67 -13.29 3.03
N THR A 31 12.65 -14.15 2.98
CA THR A 31 12.24 -14.83 1.74
C THR A 31 11.11 -14.01 1.12
N VAL A 32 11.35 -13.43 -0.04
CA VAL A 32 10.33 -12.75 -0.85
C VAL A 32 9.64 -13.79 -1.72
N LEU A 33 8.33 -13.99 -1.53
CA LEU A 33 7.49 -14.77 -2.43
C LEU A 33 6.69 -13.83 -3.31
N ASP A 34 6.98 -13.81 -4.61
CA ASP A 34 6.32 -12.92 -5.55
C ASP A 34 6.08 -13.60 -6.89
N LYS A 35 4.92 -13.42 -7.47
CA LYS A 35 4.57 -13.98 -8.79
C LYS A 35 5.16 -13.18 -9.95
N LEU A 36 5.66 -11.97 -9.67
CA LEU A 36 6.19 -11.01 -10.66
C LEU A 36 5.18 -10.72 -11.78
N THR A 37 3.95 -10.37 -11.38
CA THR A 37 2.94 -9.82 -12.28
C THR A 37 3.29 -8.37 -12.66
N TYR A 38 2.38 -7.63 -13.26
CA TYR A 38 2.62 -6.25 -13.70
C TYR A 38 3.16 -5.30 -12.61
N ALA A 39 2.83 -5.54 -11.32
CA ALA A 39 3.25 -4.70 -10.20
C ALA A 39 4.54 -5.20 -9.51
N GLY A 40 4.98 -6.42 -9.79
CA GLY A 40 6.19 -7.01 -9.20
C GLY A 40 7.41 -6.77 -10.09
N ASN A 41 8.41 -6.05 -9.55
CA ASN A 41 9.64 -5.75 -10.28
C ASN A 41 10.89 -6.20 -9.49
N ARG A 42 11.71 -7.06 -10.10
CA ARG A 42 12.99 -7.52 -9.50
C ARG A 42 13.93 -6.35 -9.17
N ALA A 43 13.87 -5.26 -9.96
CA ALA A 43 14.68 -4.07 -9.72
C ALA A 43 14.39 -3.41 -8.37
N ASN A 44 13.19 -3.62 -7.79
CA ASN A 44 12.83 -3.11 -6.46
C ASN A 44 13.64 -3.77 -5.33
N LEU A 45 14.25 -4.92 -5.60
CA LEU A 45 15.11 -5.66 -4.66
C LEU A 45 16.59 -5.52 -4.98
N ALA A 46 16.95 -4.70 -5.96
CA ALA A 46 18.34 -4.50 -6.34
C ALA A 46 19.16 -3.88 -5.19
N GLY A 47 20.41 -4.32 -5.06
CA GLY A 47 21.30 -3.83 -4.02
C GLY A 47 21.09 -4.44 -2.62
N LEU A 48 20.05 -5.26 -2.43
CA LEU A 48 19.87 -6.00 -1.18
C LEU A 48 20.87 -7.17 -1.07
N PRO A 49 21.38 -7.48 0.14
CA PRO A 49 22.39 -8.52 0.34
C PRO A 49 21.79 -9.91 0.06
N ALA A 50 22.40 -10.64 -0.86
CA ALA A 50 21.92 -11.95 -1.32
C ALA A 50 22.00 -13.06 -0.25
N ASP A 51 22.79 -12.87 0.78
CA ASP A 51 22.89 -13.76 1.95
C ASP A 51 21.74 -13.57 2.94
N ARG A 52 20.96 -12.49 2.78
CA ARG A 52 19.85 -12.14 3.67
C ARG A 52 18.49 -12.06 2.98
N VAL A 53 18.46 -11.86 1.68
CA VAL A 53 17.22 -11.73 0.89
C VAL A 53 17.23 -12.75 -0.24
N GLU A 54 16.26 -13.66 -0.21
CA GLU A 54 16.02 -14.64 -1.27
C GLU A 54 14.70 -14.31 -1.99
N LEU A 55 14.72 -14.25 -3.32
CA LEU A 55 13.51 -14.12 -4.14
C LEU A 55 13.07 -15.49 -4.66
N VAL A 56 11.92 -15.94 -4.21
CA VAL A 56 11.20 -17.11 -4.73
C VAL A 56 10.10 -16.61 -5.66
N VAL A 57 10.21 -16.94 -6.95
CA VAL A 57 9.16 -16.62 -7.93
C VAL A 57 8.07 -17.69 -7.87
N GLY A 58 6.86 -17.31 -7.44
CA GLY A 58 5.78 -18.26 -7.27
C GLY A 58 4.46 -17.60 -6.88
N ASP A 59 3.39 -18.36 -7.00
CA ASP A 59 2.03 -17.93 -6.69
C ASP A 59 1.66 -18.32 -5.25
N ILE A 60 1.08 -17.37 -4.51
CA ILE A 60 0.53 -17.65 -3.16
C ILE A 60 -0.64 -18.64 -3.17
N CYS A 61 -1.25 -18.90 -4.32
CA CYS A 61 -2.27 -19.91 -4.51
C CYS A 61 -1.69 -21.34 -4.65
N ASP A 62 -0.37 -21.48 -4.85
CA ASP A 62 0.32 -22.78 -4.89
C ASP A 62 0.52 -23.31 -3.47
N ALA A 63 -0.41 -24.18 -3.05
CA ALA A 63 -0.42 -24.71 -1.70
C ALA A 63 0.83 -25.56 -1.35
N GLU A 64 1.43 -26.26 -2.32
CA GLU A 64 2.64 -27.05 -2.07
C GLU A 64 3.86 -26.15 -1.86
N LEU A 65 4.00 -25.09 -2.68
CA LEU A 65 5.06 -24.12 -2.54
C LEU A 65 4.93 -23.37 -1.21
N VAL A 66 3.74 -22.86 -0.90
CA VAL A 66 3.45 -22.12 0.34
C VAL A 66 3.71 -23.00 1.57
N ASP A 67 3.27 -24.26 1.56
CA ASP A 67 3.50 -25.20 2.68
C ASP A 67 5.00 -25.41 2.95
N LYS A 68 5.80 -25.61 1.89
CA LYS A 68 7.26 -25.79 1.99
C LYS A 68 7.99 -24.56 2.56
N LEU A 69 7.53 -23.34 2.18
CA LEU A 69 8.15 -22.11 2.64
C LEU A 69 7.76 -21.79 4.08
N VAL A 70 6.46 -21.88 4.41
CA VAL A 70 5.93 -21.53 5.73
C VAL A 70 6.47 -22.44 6.82
N GLN A 71 6.69 -23.73 6.54
CA GLN A 71 7.26 -24.68 7.49
C GLN A 71 8.59 -24.24 8.10
N LYS A 72 9.35 -23.40 7.40
CA LYS A 72 10.73 -23.00 7.78
C LYS A 72 10.83 -21.56 8.24
N THR A 73 9.71 -20.88 8.45
CA THR A 73 9.67 -19.46 8.79
C THR A 73 9.09 -19.18 10.17
N ASP A 74 9.47 -18.07 10.77
CA ASP A 74 8.92 -17.60 12.05
C ASP A 74 7.66 -16.76 11.84
N ALA A 75 7.60 -16.03 10.71
CA ALA A 75 6.46 -15.18 10.41
C ALA A 75 6.25 -14.97 8.91
N VAL A 76 5.00 -14.67 8.54
CA VAL A 76 4.59 -14.25 7.20
C VAL A 76 4.00 -12.85 7.27
N VAL A 77 4.50 -11.95 6.40
CA VAL A 77 3.91 -10.62 6.16
C VAL A 77 3.32 -10.64 4.75
N HIS A 78 2.01 -10.49 4.68
CA HIS A 78 1.27 -10.70 3.43
C HIS A 78 0.91 -9.38 2.75
N TYR A 79 1.70 -9.01 1.73
CA TYR A 79 1.46 -7.88 0.84
C TYR A 79 0.91 -8.28 -0.54
N ALA A 80 1.09 -9.53 -0.96
CA ALA A 80 0.65 -9.97 -2.28
C ALA A 80 -0.85 -9.77 -2.47
N ALA A 81 -1.22 -8.97 -3.45
CA ALA A 81 -2.61 -8.69 -3.79
C ALA A 81 -2.72 -8.17 -5.22
N GLU A 82 -3.84 -8.44 -5.86
CA GLU A 82 -4.32 -7.61 -6.96
C GLU A 82 -4.89 -6.32 -6.36
N SER A 83 -4.41 -5.13 -6.77
CA SER A 83 -4.68 -3.87 -6.07
C SER A 83 -5.12 -2.72 -6.98
N HIS A 84 -5.15 -2.89 -8.30
CA HIS A 84 -5.53 -1.83 -9.23
C HIS A 84 -7.06 -1.77 -9.38
N ASN A 85 -7.69 -0.76 -8.78
CA ASN A 85 -9.15 -0.65 -8.72
C ASN A 85 -9.82 -0.71 -10.11
N ASP A 86 -9.31 0.06 -11.09
CA ASP A 86 -9.87 0.07 -12.45
C ASP A 86 -9.78 -1.31 -13.14
N ASN A 87 -8.74 -2.11 -12.84
CA ASN A 87 -8.65 -3.47 -13.34
C ASN A 87 -9.69 -4.38 -12.70
N SER A 88 -10.05 -4.15 -11.43
CA SER A 88 -11.09 -4.92 -10.75
C SER A 88 -12.48 -4.73 -11.36
N LEU A 89 -12.73 -3.55 -11.94
CA LEU A 89 -13.97 -3.23 -12.66
C LEU A 89 -14.02 -3.88 -14.06
N LYS A 90 -12.86 -4.16 -14.66
CA LYS A 90 -12.77 -4.82 -15.98
C LYS A 90 -12.85 -6.33 -15.88
N ASP A 91 -12.09 -6.91 -14.95
CA ASP A 91 -12.07 -8.35 -14.66
C ASP A 91 -11.83 -8.57 -13.16
N PRO A 92 -12.86 -8.91 -12.37
CA PRO A 92 -12.72 -9.18 -10.94
C PRO A 92 -12.09 -10.54 -10.62
N SER A 93 -12.00 -11.48 -11.57
CA SER A 93 -11.57 -12.86 -11.31
C SER A 93 -10.18 -12.98 -10.68
N PRO A 94 -9.13 -12.24 -11.14
CA PRO A 94 -7.82 -12.28 -10.50
C PRO A 94 -7.85 -11.81 -9.05
N PHE A 95 -8.74 -10.86 -8.70
CA PHE A 95 -8.88 -10.35 -7.33
C PHE A 95 -9.45 -11.41 -6.38
N ILE A 96 -10.44 -12.18 -6.83
CA ILE A 96 -10.97 -13.30 -6.05
C ILE A 96 -9.89 -14.37 -5.86
N GLN A 97 -9.20 -14.73 -6.93
CA GLN A 97 -8.16 -15.76 -6.89
C GLN A 97 -7.00 -15.36 -5.98
N THR A 98 -6.42 -14.19 -6.18
CA THR A 98 -5.26 -13.74 -5.43
C THR A 98 -5.62 -13.32 -4.00
N ASN A 99 -6.59 -12.40 -3.86
CA ASN A 99 -6.85 -11.77 -2.57
C ASN A 99 -7.62 -12.68 -1.60
N ILE A 100 -8.48 -13.57 -2.10
CA ILE A 100 -9.25 -14.47 -1.24
C ILE A 100 -8.61 -15.86 -1.17
N ILE A 101 -8.45 -16.54 -2.32
CA ILE A 101 -7.93 -17.92 -2.33
C ILE A 101 -6.46 -17.95 -1.94
N GLY A 102 -5.64 -17.00 -2.44
CA GLY A 102 -4.24 -16.89 -2.04
C GLY A 102 -4.07 -16.59 -0.55
N SER A 103 -4.86 -15.68 0.01
CA SER A 103 -4.87 -15.43 1.47
C SER A 103 -5.29 -16.68 2.25
N TYR A 104 -6.33 -17.39 1.81
CA TYR A 104 -6.75 -18.66 2.42
C TYR A 104 -5.60 -19.69 2.45
N THR A 105 -4.88 -19.84 1.36
CA THR A 105 -3.74 -20.77 1.27
C THR A 105 -2.66 -20.44 2.31
N LEU A 106 -2.33 -19.16 2.45
CA LEU A 106 -1.33 -18.69 3.43
C LEU A 106 -1.77 -18.90 4.88
N ILE A 107 -3.02 -18.54 5.22
CA ILE A 107 -3.51 -18.68 6.60
C ILE A 107 -3.63 -20.15 7.03
N GLU A 108 -3.97 -21.07 6.11
CA GLU A 108 -3.99 -22.50 6.38
C GLU A 108 -2.58 -23.04 6.66
N ALA A 109 -1.58 -22.65 5.87
CA ALA A 109 -0.19 -23.05 6.13
C ALA A 109 0.31 -22.46 7.46
N CYS A 110 0.05 -21.17 7.73
CA CYS A 110 0.43 -20.56 8.99
C CYS A 110 -0.25 -21.21 10.20
N ARG A 111 -1.53 -21.57 10.08
CA ARG A 111 -2.26 -22.33 11.11
C ARG A 111 -1.62 -23.69 11.35
N LYS A 112 -1.30 -24.44 10.29
CA LYS A 112 -0.71 -25.79 10.35
C LYS A 112 0.60 -25.82 11.12
N TYR A 113 1.44 -24.81 10.92
CA TYR A 113 2.79 -24.73 11.53
C TYR A 113 2.88 -23.77 12.72
N ASN A 114 1.75 -23.17 13.15
CA ASN A 114 1.68 -22.17 14.21
C ASN A 114 2.61 -20.98 13.98
N VAL A 115 2.68 -20.51 12.73
CA VAL A 115 3.51 -19.38 12.30
C VAL A 115 2.77 -18.06 12.48
N ARG A 116 3.45 -17.03 12.95
CA ARG A 116 2.93 -15.66 13.05
C ARG A 116 2.55 -15.14 11.66
N TYR A 117 1.34 -14.57 11.53
CA TYR A 117 0.85 -14.02 10.28
C TYR A 117 0.43 -12.57 10.44
N HIS A 118 0.89 -11.70 9.57
CA HIS A 118 0.40 -10.33 9.48
C HIS A 118 -0.23 -10.08 8.12
N HIS A 119 -1.50 -9.71 8.14
CA HIS A 119 -2.30 -9.40 6.95
C HIS A 119 -2.31 -7.90 6.70
N VAL A 120 -1.75 -7.47 5.59
CA VAL A 120 -1.79 -6.07 5.16
C VAL A 120 -3.01 -5.84 4.29
N SER A 121 -3.91 -4.97 4.75
CA SER A 121 -5.15 -4.59 4.08
C SER A 121 -5.20 -3.09 3.82
N THR A 122 -6.35 -2.56 3.49
CA THR A 122 -6.58 -1.18 3.04
C THR A 122 -7.73 -0.54 3.80
N ASP A 123 -7.73 0.78 3.90
CA ASP A 123 -8.85 1.58 4.41
C ASP A 123 -10.09 1.53 3.49
N GLU A 124 -9.91 1.21 2.21
CA GLU A 124 -11.02 1.08 1.25
C GLU A 124 -12.06 0.02 1.64
N VAL A 125 -11.73 -0.90 2.57
CA VAL A 125 -12.69 -1.87 3.12
C VAL A 125 -13.81 -1.21 3.93
N TYR A 126 -13.59 0.00 4.44
CA TYR A 126 -14.56 0.76 5.23
C TYR A 126 -15.52 1.59 4.39
N GLY A 127 -15.23 1.80 3.11
CA GLY A 127 -16.02 2.61 2.20
C GLY A 127 -15.52 4.05 2.13
N ASP A 128 -16.43 5.00 2.02
CA ASP A 128 -16.17 6.42 1.75
C ASP A 128 -16.66 7.28 2.91
N LEU A 129 -15.96 8.38 3.19
CA LEU A 129 -16.36 9.40 4.16
C LEU A 129 -16.83 10.66 3.43
N PRO A 130 -17.76 11.43 4.01
CA PRO A 130 -18.17 12.72 3.46
C PRO A 130 -17.00 13.71 3.48
N LEU A 131 -17.03 14.66 2.55
CA LEU A 131 -16.12 15.82 2.57
C LEU A 131 -16.44 16.74 3.75
N ARG A 132 -15.47 17.51 4.17
CA ARG A 132 -15.62 18.52 5.23
C ARG A 132 -15.93 19.89 4.61
N GLU A 133 -16.99 20.54 5.08
CA GLU A 133 -17.38 21.88 4.59
C GLU A 133 -16.51 23.02 5.14
N ASP A 134 -15.95 22.83 6.34
CA ASP A 134 -15.23 23.85 7.09
C ASP A 134 -13.79 24.08 6.59
N LEU A 135 -13.28 23.21 5.69
CA LEU A 135 -11.96 23.32 5.11
C LEU A 135 -12.02 23.14 3.58
N PRO A 136 -11.18 23.82 2.81
CA PRO A 136 -11.10 23.60 1.37
C PRO A 136 -10.84 22.12 1.05
N GLY A 137 -11.73 21.50 0.27
CA GLY A 137 -11.67 20.08 -0.05
C GLY A 137 -12.07 19.12 1.07
N HIS A 138 -12.54 19.63 2.19
CA HIS A 138 -13.01 18.87 3.34
C HIS A 138 -14.44 19.28 3.68
N GLY A 139 -15.39 18.40 3.55
CA GLY A 139 -16.81 18.66 3.78
C GLY A 139 -17.28 18.36 5.21
N GLU A 140 -18.58 18.14 5.36
CA GLU A 140 -19.20 17.69 6.60
C GLU A 140 -18.57 16.38 7.12
N GLY A 141 -18.68 16.10 8.41
CA GLY A 141 -18.07 14.90 9.03
C GLY A 141 -16.56 15.00 9.23
N ALA A 142 -16.06 16.20 9.31
CA ALA A 142 -14.63 16.52 9.44
C ALA A 142 -13.89 15.77 10.55
N GLY A 143 -14.55 15.47 11.64
CA GLY A 143 -13.98 14.69 12.75
C GLY A 143 -14.08 13.18 12.57
N GLU A 144 -14.84 12.71 11.58
CA GLU A 144 -15.01 11.29 11.35
C GLU A 144 -13.76 10.70 10.70
N LYS A 145 -13.28 9.63 11.30
CA LYS A 145 -12.20 8.80 10.78
C LYS A 145 -12.59 7.34 10.92
N PHE A 146 -12.05 6.50 10.04
CA PHE A 146 -12.18 5.07 10.22
C PHE A 146 -11.42 4.61 11.47
N THR A 147 -12.07 3.74 12.24
CA THR A 147 -11.52 3.05 13.42
C THR A 147 -11.56 1.54 13.19
N PRO A 148 -10.86 0.72 13.99
CA PRO A 148 -10.94 -0.74 13.86
C PRO A 148 -12.36 -1.30 14.04
N GLU A 149 -13.27 -0.55 14.68
CA GLU A 149 -14.68 -0.89 14.91
C GLU A 149 -15.62 -0.44 13.79
N THR A 150 -15.14 0.40 12.87
CA THR A 150 -15.91 0.85 11.72
C THR A 150 -16.37 -0.37 10.89
N ARG A 151 -17.64 -0.38 10.52
CA ARG A 151 -18.21 -1.46 9.71
C ARG A 151 -17.63 -1.43 8.29
N TYR A 152 -17.33 -2.61 7.76
CA TYR A 152 -16.91 -2.74 6.37
C TYR A 152 -18.07 -2.40 5.43
N ASN A 153 -17.80 -1.54 4.46
CA ASN A 153 -18.75 -1.10 3.41
C ASN A 153 -18.02 -0.88 2.09
N PRO A 154 -17.30 -1.90 1.56
CA PRO A 154 -16.46 -1.75 0.38
C PRO A 154 -17.27 -1.40 -0.87
N SER A 155 -16.74 -0.51 -1.71
CA SER A 155 -17.43 0.06 -2.90
C SER A 155 -16.99 -0.60 -4.22
N SER A 156 -15.94 -1.39 -4.25
CA SER A 156 -15.38 -1.99 -5.47
C SER A 156 -15.10 -3.49 -5.33
N PRO A 157 -14.94 -4.23 -6.45
CA PRO A 157 -14.50 -5.63 -6.40
C PRO A 157 -13.15 -5.81 -5.69
N TYR A 158 -12.22 -4.86 -5.86
CA TYR A 158 -10.95 -4.84 -5.13
C TYR A 158 -11.18 -4.74 -3.61
N SER A 159 -11.83 -3.69 -3.14
CA SER A 159 -12.05 -3.47 -1.71
C SER A 159 -12.92 -4.58 -1.09
N SER A 160 -13.88 -5.12 -1.84
CA SER A 160 -14.69 -6.27 -1.41
C SER A 160 -13.85 -7.54 -1.25
N SER A 161 -12.88 -7.78 -2.14
CA SER A 161 -11.97 -8.93 -2.03
C SER A 161 -11.03 -8.80 -0.83
N LYS A 162 -10.56 -7.58 -0.53
CA LYS A 162 -9.75 -7.28 0.66
C LYS A 162 -10.57 -7.43 1.94
N ALA A 163 -11.79 -6.90 2.00
CA ALA A 163 -12.70 -7.10 3.12
C ALA A 163 -12.98 -8.58 3.38
N SER A 164 -13.16 -9.38 2.30
CA SER A 164 -13.36 -10.82 2.41
C SER A 164 -12.14 -11.52 3.03
N SER A 165 -10.93 -11.18 2.61
CA SER A 165 -9.71 -11.75 3.20
C SER A 165 -9.50 -11.34 4.66
N ASP A 166 -9.81 -10.11 5.04
CA ASP A 166 -9.78 -9.66 6.43
C ASP A 166 -10.74 -10.50 7.31
N LEU A 167 -11.94 -10.75 6.80
CA LEU A 167 -12.95 -11.56 7.50
C LEU A 167 -12.52 -13.03 7.64
N LEU A 168 -11.83 -13.59 6.63
CA LEU A 168 -11.24 -14.93 6.74
C LEU A 168 -10.17 -14.96 7.84
N VAL A 169 -9.25 -14.00 7.88
CA VAL A 169 -8.23 -13.94 8.93
C VAL A 169 -8.87 -13.88 10.31
N ARG A 170 -9.87 -12.99 10.53
CA ARG A 170 -10.61 -12.88 11.79
C ARG A 170 -11.30 -14.19 12.18
N ALA A 171 -11.93 -14.86 11.22
CA ALA A 171 -12.58 -16.15 11.45
C ALA A 171 -11.57 -17.24 11.85
N TRP A 172 -10.40 -17.28 11.21
CA TRP A 172 -9.35 -18.26 11.53
C TRP A 172 -8.71 -18.02 12.89
N VAL A 173 -8.49 -16.76 13.29
CA VAL A 173 -8.07 -16.46 14.65
C VAL A 173 -9.08 -16.98 15.66
N ARG A 174 -10.35 -16.65 15.46
CA ARG A 174 -11.41 -17.00 16.41
C ARG A 174 -11.70 -18.51 16.48
N SER A 175 -11.72 -19.18 15.33
CA SER A 175 -12.15 -20.59 15.23
C SER A 175 -11.01 -21.59 15.40
N PHE A 176 -9.80 -21.21 15.01
CA PHE A 176 -8.66 -22.13 14.91
C PHE A 176 -7.41 -21.65 15.67
N GLY A 177 -7.46 -20.46 16.30
CA GLY A 177 -6.33 -19.92 17.06
C GLY A 177 -5.16 -19.45 16.20
N LEU A 178 -5.41 -19.08 14.92
CA LEU A 178 -4.37 -18.54 14.04
C LEU A 178 -3.67 -17.36 14.71
N GLN A 179 -2.34 -17.36 14.73
CA GLN A 179 -1.52 -16.31 15.35
C GLN A 179 -1.40 -15.10 14.42
N ALA A 180 -2.52 -14.39 14.19
CA ALA A 180 -2.58 -13.33 13.19
C ALA A 180 -2.91 -11.96 13.76
N THR A 181 -2.45 -10.93 13.03
CA THR A 181 -2.85 -9.51 13.16
C THR A 181 -3.23 -8.98 11.78
N ILE A 182 -4.05 -7.93 11.75
CA ILE A 182 -4.44 -7.24 10.52
C ILE A 182 -4.01 -5.77 10.62
N SER A 183 -3.59 -5.18 9.50
CA SER A 183 -3.51 -3.73 9.37
C SER A 183 -4.33 -3.24 8.18
N ASN A 184 -5.05 -2.13 8.37
CA ASN A 184 -5.67 -1.39 7.29
C ASN A 184 -4.93 -0.06 7.16
N CYS A 185 -4.30 0.18 6.02
CA CYS A 185 -3.46 1.37 5.83
C CYS A 185 -4.12 2.39 4.90
N SER A 186 -3.73 3.64 5.10
CA SER A 186 -4.04 4.75 4.21
C SER A 186 -3.18 4.74 2.93
N ASN A 187 -3.33 5.75 2.07
CA ASN A 187 -2.65 5.84 0.79
C ASN A 187 -1.13 5.97 0.96
N ASN A 188 -0.40 4.95 0.56
CA ASN A 188 1.06 4.97 0.59
C ASN A 188 1.65 5.78 -0.56
N TYR A 189 2.74 6.50 -0.30
CA TYR A 189 3.60 7.15 -1.30
C TYR A 189 5.07 6.97 -0.92
N GLY A 190 5.98 7.06 -1.90
CA GLY A 190 7.41 6.91 -1.66
C GLY A 190 8.15 6.21 -2.80
N PRO A 191 9.39 5.78 -2.55
CA PRO A 191 10.23 5.01 -3.48
C PRO A 191 9.54 3.78 -4.06
N TYR A 192 9.89 3.41 -5.30
CA TYR A 192 9.40 2.22 -6.00
C TYR A 192 7.88 2.18 -6.30
N GLN A 193 7.13 3.28 -6.10
CA GLN A 193 5.72 3.33 -6.48
C GLN A 193 5.60 3.42 -8.00
N HIS A 194 4.80 2.53 -8.59
CA HIS A 194 4.62 2.47 -10.05
C HIS A 194 4.13 3.81 -10.61
N ILE A 195 4.75 4.24 -11.71
CA ILE A 195 4.56 5.57 -12.32
C ILE A 195 3.17 5.82 -12.92
N GLU A 196 2.28 4.83 -12.90
CA GLU A 196 0.86 5.03 -13.20
C GLU A 196 0.09 5.68 -12.03
N LYS A 197 0.61 5.62 -10.80
CA LYS A 197 -0.06 6.19 -9.62
C LYS A 197 0.09 7.70 -9.57
N PHE A 198 -0.82 8.38 -8.86
CA PHE A 198 -0.97 9.82 -8.89
C PHE A 198 0.34 10.57 -8.63
N ILE A 199 0.95 10.42 -7.46
CA ILE A 199 2.17 11.16 -7.09
C ILE A 199 3.34 10.85 -8.05
N PRO A 200 3.74 9.60 -8.28
CA PRO A 200 4.88 9.33 -9.16
C PRO A 200 4.62 9.70 -10.62
N ARG A 201 3.38 9.60 -11.10
CA ARG A 201 3.05 10.06 -12.46
C ARG A 201 3.33 11.54 -12.62
N GLN A 202 2.89 12.38 -11.66
CA GLN A 202 3.09 13.81 -11.74
C GLN A 202 4.57 14.21 -11.59
N ILE A 203 5.31 13.55 -10.69
CA ILE A 203 6.76 13.75 -10.56
C ILE A 203 7.45 13.43 -11.91
N THR A 204 7.21 12.25 -12.45
CA THR A 204 7.86 11.83 -13.70
C THR A 204 7.37 12.61 -14.92
N ASN A 205 6.15 13.17 -14.90
CA ASN A 205 5.68 14.12 -15.89
C ASN A 205 6.56 15.38 -15.88
N VAL A 206 6.74 16.00 -14.73
CA VAL A 206 7.58 17.20 -14.59
C VAL A 206 9.01 16.90 -15.05
N LEU A 207 9.61 15.79 -14.60
CA LEU A 207 10.98 15.40 -14.99
C LEU A 207 11.11 15.15 -16.50
N SER A 208 10.04 14.70 -17.17
CA SER A 208 10.00 14.47 -18.63
C SER A 208 9.54 15.69 -19.44
N GLY A 209 9.30 16.84 -18.81
CA GLY A 209 8.79 18.04 -19.50
C GLY A 209 7.33 17.93 -19.94
N ILE A 210 6.56 16.97 -19.38
CA ILE A 210 5.13 16.79 -19.62
C ILE A 210 4.36 17.55 -18.55
N ARG A 211 3.28 18.27 -18.95
CA ARG A 211 2.41 18.93 -17.97
C ARG A 211 1.68 17.90 -17.12
N PRO A 212 1.74 18.02 -15.79
CA PRO A 212 0.95 17.20 -14.86
C PRO A 212 -0.56 17.27 -15.14
N LYS A 213 -1.29 16.27 -14.66
CA LYS A 213 -2.74 16.13 -14.90
C LYS A 213 -3.51 16.08 -13.58
N LEU A 214 -4.53 16.92 -13.46
CA LEU A 214 -5.46 16.94 -12.32
C LEU A 214 -6.83 16.41 -12.76
N TYR A 215 -7.31 15.37 -12.07
CA TYR A 215 -8.62 14.79 -12.33
C TYR A 215 -9.73 15.63 -11.68
N GLY A 216 -10.77 15.96 -12.45
CA GLY A 216 -11.92 16.71 -11.98
C GLY A 216 -11.51 18.02 -11.30
N SER A 217 -12.13 18.33 -10.18
CA SER A 217 -11.78 19.50 -9.35
C SER A 217 -10.55 19.30 -8.47
N GLY A 218 -10.08 18.06 -8.31
CA GLY A 218 -9.01 17.71 -7.40
C GLY A 218 -9.36 17.77 -5.90
N GLN A 219 -10.64 17.85 -5.56
CA GLN A 219 -11.13 17.99 -4.18
C GLN A 219 -11.17 16.68 -3.40
N ASN A 220 -10.97 15.53 -4.07
CA ASN A 220 -10.91 14.24 -3.40
C ASN A 220 -9.76 14.21 -2.39
N VAL A 221 -10.08 13.84 -1.15
CA VAL A 221 -9.13 13.82 -0.03
C VAL A 221 -8.60 12.42 0.17
N ARG A 222 -7.30 12.31 0.38
CA ARG A 222 -6.61 11.07 0.78
C ARG A 222 -5.79 11.32 2.03
N ASP A 223 -5.74 10.32 2.88
CA ASP A 223 -4.80 10.27 3.98
C ASP A 223 -3.50 9.64 3.47
N TRP A 224 -2.42 10.40 3.46
CA TRP A 224 -1.15 9.99 2.86
C TRP A 224 -0.16 9.54 3.92
N ILE A 225 0.49 8.39 3.69
CA ILE A 225 1.56 7.89 4.55
C ILE A 225 2.79 7.52 3.73
N HIS A 226 3.95 7.93 4.21
CA HIS A 226 5.22 7.52 3.58
C HIS A 226 5.50 6.04 3.82
N THR A 227 6.05 5.34 2.82
CA THR A 227 6.30 3.89 2.89
C THR A 227 7.25 3.47 4.01
N ASN A 228 8.19 4.33 4.45
CA ASN A 228 9.03 4.06 5.61
C ASN A 228 8.20 3.97 6.89
N ASP A 229 7.24 4.88 7.06
CA ASP A 229 6.35 4.90 8.21
C ASP A 229 5.41 3.70 8.20
N HIS A 230 4.86 3.36 7.03
CA HIS A 230 4.08 2.14 6.88
C HIS A 230 4.91 0.89 7.25
N SER A 231 6.16 0.81 6.77
CA SER A 231 7.04 -0.34 7.03
C SER A 231 7.39 -0.47 8.52
N SER A 232 7.69 0.64 9.20
CA SER A 232 7.96 0.66 10.63
C SER A 232 6.73 0.27 11.47
N ALA A 233 5.53 0.72 11.04
CA ALA A 233 4.26 0.35 11.67
C ALA A 233 3.98 -1.15 11.54
N VAL A 234 4.12 -1.70 10.33
CA VAL A 234 3.94 -3.14 10.08
C VAL A 234 4.92 -3.97 10.91
N TRP A 235 6.18 -3.55 11.02
CA TRP A 235 7.15 -4.22 11.88
C TRP A 235 6.77 -4.17 13.36
N ALA A 236 6.29 -3.04 13.84
CA ALA A 236 5.80 -2.90 15.23
C ALA A 236 4.59 -3.83 15.48
N ILE A 237 3.64 -3.90 14.54
CA ILE A 237 2.47 -4.78 14.66
C ILE A 237 2.89 -6.26 14.58
N LEU A 238 3.77 -6.62 13.66
CA LEU A 238 4.26 -7.98 13.51
C LEU A 238 4.91 -8.50 14.79
N THR A 239 5.71 -7.65 15.46
CA THR A 239 6.52 -8.04 16.61
C THR A 239 5.84 -7.86 17.95
N LYS A 240 4.96 -6.87 18.11
CA LYS A 240 4.35 -6.48 19.39
C LYS A 240 2.82 -6.51 19.38
N GLY A 241 2.18 -6.52 18.20
CA GLY A 241 0.72 -6.46 18.07
C GLY A 241 0.03 -7.65 18.73
N LYS A 242 -1.11 -7.43 19.36
CA LYS A 242 -1.92 -8.47 19.99
C LYS A 242 -2.58 -9.34 18.94
N ILE A 243 -2.57 -10.66 19.16
CA ILE A 243 -3.22 -11.62 18.28
C ILE A 243 -4.73 -11.32 18.19
N GLY A 244 -5.24 -11.36 16.97
CA GLY A 244 -6.64 -11.11 16.65
C GLY A 244 -6.99 -9.64 16.45
N GLU A 245 -6.07 -8.72 16.78
CA GLU A 245 -6.34 -7.29 16.67
C GLU A 245 -6.10 -6.74 15.27
N THR A 246 -6.88 -5.71 14.96
CA THR A 246 -6.72 -4.87 13.77
C THR A 246 -6.13 -3.53 14.20
N TYR A 247 -5.10 -3.07 13.47
CA TYR A 247 -4.47 -1.77 13.67
C TYR A 247 -4.60 -0.94 12.38
N LEU A 248 -5.03 0.31 12.52
CA LEU A 248 -5.06 1.23 11.41
C LEU A 248 -3.73 1.99 11.31
N ILE A 249 -3.20 2.10 10.10
CA ILE A 249 -1.90 2.72 9.84
C ILE A 249 -2.10 3.98 9.01
N GLY A 250 -2.01 5.14 9.66
CA GLY A 250 -2.11 6.47 9.06
C GLY A 250 -1.19 7.46 9.77
N ALA A 251 -0.89 8.56 9.10
CA ALA A 251 0.02 9.61 9.60
C ALA A 251 -0.67 10.97 9.78
N ASP A 252 -2.01 11.00 9.85
CA ASP A 252 -2.82 12.23 9.86
C ASP A 252 -2.54 13.13 8.64
N GLY A 253 -2.26 12.51 7.50
CA GLY A 253 -1.80 13.13 6.25
C GLY A 253 -2.93 13.48 5.29
N GLU A 254 -4.10 13.89 5.76
CA GLU A 254 -5.24 14.25 4.92
C GLU A 254 -4.89 15.45 4.02
N GLN A 255 -4.87 15.22 2.69
CA GLN A 255 -4.65 16.26 1.67
C GLN A 255 -5.58 16.01 0.49
N ASN A 256 -6.12 17.06 -0.12
CA ASN A 256 -6.79 16.93 -1.39
C ASN A 256 -5.80 16.82 -2.56
N ASN A 257 -6.21 16.22 -3.65
CA ASN A 257 -5.32 15.95 -4.79
C ASN A 257 -4.76 17.24 -5.43
N LYS A 258 -5.53 18.34 -5.39
CA LYS A 258 -5.07 19.64 -5.92
C LYS A 258 -3.94 20.20 -5.08
N ASP A 259 -4.08 20.22 -3.75
CA ASP A 259 -3.04 20.74 -2.86
C ASP A 259 -1.76 19.89 -2.95
N VAL A 260 -1.89 18.56 -3.06
CA VAL A 260 -0.75 17.66 -3.31
C VAL A 260 -0.04 18.02 -4.61
N LEU A 261 -0.78 18.26 -5.70
CA LEU A 261 -0.20 18.59 -6.99
C LEU A 261 0.48 19.97 -6.97
N GLU A 262 -0.16 20.97 -6.37
CA GLU A 262 0.39 22.31 -6.25
C GLU A 262 1.67 22.33 -5.40
N LEU A 263 1.70 21.59 -4.30
CA LEU A 263 2.90 21.40 -3.47
C LEU A 263 4.03 20.70 -4.23
N LEU A 264 3.69 19.65 -4.99
CA LEU A 264 4.65 18.93 -5.83
C LEU A 264 5.29 19.88 -6.86
N LEU A 265 4.47 20.68 -7.54
CA LEU A 265 4.96 21.66 -8.51
C LEU A 265 5.87 22.71 -7.86
N GLU A 266 5.49 23.23 -6.68
CA GLU A 266 6.32 24.15 -5.89
C GLU A 266 7.68 23.54 -5.55
N LEU A 267 7.71 22.32 -5.04
CA LEU A 267 8.95 21.60 -4.67
C LEU A 267 9.85 21.31 -5.87
N MET A 268 9.25 21.17 -7.05
CA MET A 268 9.98 20.96 -8.31
C MET A 268 10.29 22.26 -9.06
N GLY A 269 10.07 23.43 -8.45
CA GLY A 269 10.38 24.73 -9.02
C GLY A 269 9.48 25.13 -10.19
N GLN A 270 8.27 24.61 -10.26
CA GLN A 270 7.27 24.92 -11.28
C GLN A 270 6.19 25.87 -10.73
N PRO A 271 5.53 26.67 -11.58
CA PRO A 271 4.34 27.41 -11.17
C PRO A 271 3.25 26.47 -10.65
N LYS A 272 2.54 26.87 -9.57
CA LYS A 272 1.50 26.05 -8.93
C LYS A 272 0.35 25.65 -9.86
N ASP A 273 0.10 26.43 -10.90
CA ASP A 273 -0.93 26.22 -11.93
C ASP A 273 -0.41 25.54 -13.21
N ALA A 274 0.83 25.03 -13.19
CA ALA A 274 1.46 24.39 -14.33
C ALA A 274 0.94 22.96 -14.58
N TYR A 275 -0.36 22.73 -14.54
CA TYR A 275 -1.01 21.45 -14.83
C TYR A 275 -2.21 21.61 -15.77
N ASP A 276 -2.64 20.51 -16.35
CA ASP A 276 -3.87 20.43 -17.14
C ASP A 276 -4.96 19.75 -16.33
N GLN A 277 -6.15 20.35 -16.29
CA GLN A 277 -7.32 19.71 -15.72
C GLN A 277 -7.93 18.74 -16.71
N VAL A 278 -8.14 17.49 -16.31
CA VAL A 278 -8.73 16.43 -17.14
C VAL A 278 -10.03 15.93 -16.55
N LYS A 279 -10.79 15.16 -17.33
CA LYS A 279 -12.09 14.63 -16.89
C LYS A 279 -11.89 13.72 -15.67
N ASP A 280 -12.80 13.84 -14.70
CA ASP A 280 -12.82 12.96 -13.53
C ASP A 280 -13.22 11.53 -13.88
N ARG A 281 -12.83 10.57 -13.04
CA ARG A 281 -13.21 9.17 -13.21
C ARG A 281 -14.55 8.88 -12.52
N PRO A 282 -15.37 7.99 -13.12
CA PRO A 282 -16.60 7.54 -12.49
C PRO A 282 -16.32 6.83 -11.14
N GLY A 283 -17.16 7.09 -10.14
CA GLY A 283 -17.05 6.42 -8.83
C GLY A 283 -15.78 6.77 -8.05
N HIS A 284 -15.27 7.97 -8.23
CA HIS A 284 -14.09 8.45 -7.50
C HIS A 284 -14.48 8.77 -6.05
N ASP A 285 -14.04 7.96 -5.10
CA ASP A 285 -14.32 8.15 -3.67
C ASP A 285 -13.90 9.55 -3.19
N LEU A 286 -14.70 10.12 -2.30
CA LEU A 286 -14.55 11.52 -1.87
C LEU A 286 -13.42 11.66 -0.86
N ARG A 287 -13.45 10.88 0.24
CA ARG A 287 -12.52 11.07 1.35
C ARG A 287 -12.21 9.77 2.07
N TYR A 288 -10.92 9.59 2.38
CA TYR A 288 -10.43 8.61 3.33
C TYR A 288 -9.70 9.31 4.46
N ALA A 289 -9.91 8.85 5.69
CA ALA A 289 -9.18 9.29 6.88
C ALA A 289 -9.14 8.17 7.91
N ILE A 290 -7.99 7.97 8.53
CA ILE A 290 -7.72 6.87 9.46
C ILE A 290 -7.40 7.41 10.86
N ASP A 291 -7.96 6.76 11.88
CA ASP A 291 -7.53 6.93 13.26
C ASP A 291 -6.48 5.87 13.63
N SER A 292 -5.24 6.29 13.74
CA SER A 292 -4.10 5.43 14.13
C SER A 292 -3.78 5.47 15.64
N SER A 293 -4.65 6.05 16.48
CA SER A 293 -4.43 6.21 17.92
C SER A 293 -4.12 4.88 18.62
N LYS A 294 -4.87 3.82 18.31
CA LYS A 294 -4.64 2.48 18.86
C LYS A 294 -3.22 1.97 18.61
N LEU A 295 -2.70 2.16 17.39
CA LEU A 295 -1.34 1.76 17.04
C LEU A 295 -0.30 2.54 17.86
N ARG A 296 -0.51 3.84 18.00
CA ARG A 296 0.37 4.73 18.78
C ARG A 296 0.34 4.40 20.27
N GLU A 297 -0.84 4.26 20.85
CA GLU A 297 -1.04 4.01 22.28
C GLU A 297 -0.58 2.62 22.72
N GLU A 298 -0.95 1.58 21.96
CA GLU A 298 -0.65 0.21 22.37
C GLU A 298 0.77 -0.23 22.02
N LEU A 299 1.34 0.23 20.90
CA LEU A 299 2.64 -0.24 20.41
C LEU A 299 3.75 0.82 20.50
N GLY A 300 3.41 2.06 20.87
CA GLY A 300 4.37 3.17 20.96
C GLY A 300 4.91 3.62 19.61
N TRP A 301 4.23 3.28 18.51
CA TRP A 301 4.65 3.68 17.18
C TRP A 301 4.39 5.16 16.92
N GLN A 302 5.32 5.81 16.22
CA GLN A 302 5.16 7.18 15.72
C GLN A 302 5.72 7.26 14.31
N PRO A 303 5.07 8.00 13.39
CA PRO A 303 5.61 8.23 12.06
C PRO A 303 6.86 9.14 12.13
N GLU A 304 7.82 8.90 11.25
CA GLU A 304 9.00 9.74 11.04
C GLU A 304 8.65 10.97 10.19
N PHE A 305 7.90 10.75 9.09
CA PHE A 305 7.45 11.82 8.21
C PHE A 305 6.12 12.42 8.71
N THR A 306 6.18 13.22 9.77
CA THR A 306 5.01 13.92 10.34
C THR A 306 4.59 15.14 9.52
N ASP A 307 5.49 15.63 8.65
CA ASP A 307 5.24 16.69 7.68
C ASP A 307 5.20 16.11 6.26
N PHE A 308 4.02 16.19 5.61
CA PHE A 308 3.82 15.69 4.25
C PHE A 308 4.79 16.30 3.24
N LYS A 309 5.16 17.58 3.41
CA LYS A 309 6.11 18.28 2.53
C LYS A 309 7.48 17.60 2.52
N SER A 310 8.00 17.22 3.68
CA SER A 310 9.31 16.55 3.79
C SER A 310 9.30 15.16 3.16
N GLY A 311 8.24 14.38 3.39
CA GLY A 311 8.08 13.08 2.75
C GLY A 311 7.91 13.17 1.24
N LEU A 312 7.18 14.17 0.75
CA LEU A 312 7.01 14.40 -0.68
C LEU A 312 8.33 14.83 -1.33
N GLN A 313 9.13 15.69 -0.68
CA GLN A 313 10.46 16.05 -1.15
C GLN A 313 11.38 14.83 -1.24
N HIS A 314 11.41 13.99 -0.21
CA HIS A 314 12.18 12.73 -0.23
C HIS A 314 11.77 11.84 -1.42
N THR A 315 10.47 11.75 -1.69
CA THR A 315 9.94 10.99 -2.82
C THR A 315 10.38 11.59 -4.17
N ILE A 316 10.28 12.92 -4.33
CA ILE A 316 10.73 13.62 -5.55
C ILE A 316 12.21 13.38 -5.81
N ASP A 317 13.04 13.49 -4.77
CA ASP A 317 14.48 13.29 -4.89
C ASP A 317 14.80 11.85 -5.31
N TRP A 318 14.10 10.87 -4.74
CA TRP A 318 14.28 9.49 -5.15
C TRP A 318 13.97 9.26 -6.64
N TYR A 319 12.85 9.80 -7.19
CA TYR A 319 12.53 9.66 -8.63
C TYR A 319 13.54 10.38 -9.52
N ARG A 320 14.08 11.49 -9.06
CA ARG A 320 15.13 12.23 -9.77
C ARG A 320 16.44 11.42 -9.83
N ASP A 321 16.82 10.80 -8.72
CA ASP A 321 18.08 10.06 -8.60
C ASP A 321 18.00 8.65 -9.21
N ASN A 322 16.79 8.15 -9.49
CA ASN A 322 16.54 6.81 -10.03
C ASN A 322 15.81 6.85 -11.37
N GLU A 323 16.21 7.73 -12.26
CA GLU A 323 15.57 7.90 -13.58
C GLU A 323 15.57 6.60 -14.39
N ASP A 324 16.65 5.84 -14.37
CA ASP A 324 16.79 4.56 -15.06
C ASP A 324 15.74 3.52 -14.62
N TRP A 325 15.21 3.64 -13.41
CA TRP A 325 14.22 2.71 -12.87
C TRP A 325 12.85 2.89 -13.52
N TRP A 326 12.47 4.12 -13.89
CA TRP A 326 11.12 4.41 -14.38
C TRP A 326 11.05 4.88 -15.84
N GLN A 327 12.14 5.40 -16.41
CA GLN A 327 12.12 6.06 -17.72
C GLN A 327 11.67 5.14 -18.85
N ALA A 328 12.08 3.87 -18.83
CA ALA A 328 11.76 2.89 -19.87
C ALA A 328 10.24 2.65 -20.01
N GLU A 329 9.49 2.76 -18.91
CA GLU A 329 8.04 2.51 -18.89
C GLU A 329 7.22 3.78 -19.14
N LYS A 330 7.83 4.97 -19.01
CA LYS A 330 7.12 6.25 -19.04
C LYS A 330 6.27 6.47 -20.29
N ALA A 331 6.83 6.20 -21.46
CA ALA A 331 6.14 6.40 -22.74
C ALA A 331 4.91 5.48 -22.85
N ALA A 332 5.00 4.24 -22.40
CA ALA A 332 3.91 3.27 -22.45
C ALA A 332 2.78 3.65 -21.49
N VAL A 333 3.13 4.13 -20.30
CA VAL A 333 2.15 4.61 -19.31
C VAL A 333 1.38 5.81 -19.84
N GLU A 334 2.04 6.83 -20.38
CA GLU A 334 1.36 8.01 -20.94
C GLU A 334 0.51 7.66 -22.17
N ALA A 335 0.98 6.75 -23.03
CA ALA A 335 0.19 6.29 -24.17
C ALA A 335 -1.10 5.57 -23.75
N ASN A 336 -1.06 4.83 -22.62
CA ASN A 336 -2.26 4.19 -22.07
C ASN A 336 -3.26 5.21 -21.51
N TYR A 337 -2.78 6.23 -20.82
CA TYR A 337 -3.63 7.32 -20.34
C TYR A 337 -4.27 8.12 -21.49
N ALA A 338 -3.50 8.44 -22.52
CA ALA A 338 -4.01 9.16 -23.70
C ALA A 338 -5.14 8.42 -24.41
N LYS A 339 -5.09 7.07 -24.48
CA LYS A 339 -6.19 6.24 -25.05
C LYS A 339 -7.50 6.37 -24.25
N ASN A 340 -7.40 6.68 -22.97
CA ASN A 340 -8.56 6.86 -22.08
C ASN A 340 -9.01 8.34 -21.99
N GLY A 341 -8.43 9.23 -22.79
CA GLY A 341 -8.75 10.67 -22.80
C GLY A 341 -8.21 11.42 -21.55
N GLN A 342 -7.11 10.95 -21.00
CA GLN A 342 -6.55 11.44 -19.73
C GLN A 342 -5.10 11.93 -19.88
#